data_6814807e2e19d299cebac4462313c2c6
#
_entry.id   6814807e2e19d299cebac4462313c2c6
#
_cell.length_a   1.000
_cell.length_b   1.000
_cell.length_c   1.000
_cell.angle_alpha   90.00
_cell.angle_beta   90.00
_cell.angle_gamma   90.00
#
_symmetry.space_group_name_H-M   'P 1'
#
loop_
_entity.id
_entity.type
_entity.pdbx_description
1 polymer ?
#
loop_
_entity_poly.entity_id
_entity_poly.type
_entity_poly.pdbx_seq_one_letter_code
_entity_poly.pdbx_strand_id
1 'polypeptide(L)'
;MKKSFLVLASAFALLLSGCVTQPSVGNTSAGSSGDMSTMQLSGDDFELAAETMIKSLLSDPAFANAPAGVRKVVAIGRVKNDTALRIDTERLTAKITRAMRQSGKFVLTTAVAAGGALDSMSEDVRELRDNDEFNQKTIAKKNTLVAPDFSLSGKIRQDNIQVGGKTRVEYFFLLRLTDLNSGLAYWEDEKEIKKLGSSKSVSW
;
A
#
# COMPACT_ATOMS: atom_id res chain seq x y z
N MET A 1 -74.22 18.75 -13.67
CA MET A 1 -73.17 18.93 -12.63
C MET A 1 -72.43 17.63 -12.27
N LYS A 2 -72.24 16.67 -13.19
CA LYS A 2 -71.55 15.39 -12.93
C LYS A 2 -70.32 15.13 -13.80
N LYS A 3 -69.97 16.04 -14.70
CA LYS A 3 -68.81 15.86 -15.61
C LYS A 3 -67.52 16.67 -15.21
N SER A 4 -67.63 17.62 -14.28
CA SER A 4 -66.50 18.44 -13.85
C SER A 4 -65.67 17.84 -12.71
N PHE A 5 -66.17 16.79 -12.04
CA PHE A 5 -65.48 16.14 -10.93
C PHE A 5 -64.48 15.05 -11.36
N LEU A 6 -64.58 14.60 -12.60
CA LEU A 6 -63.74 13.51 -13.11
C LEU A 6 -62.38 14.01 -13.69
N VAL A 7 -62.32 15.31 -14.03
CA VAL A 7 -61.11 15.91 -14.60
C VAL A 7 -60.11 16.35 -13.50
N LEU A 8 -60.59 16.66 -12.29
CA LEU A 8 -59.72 17.07 -11.19
C LEU A 8 -58.99 15.92 -10.48
N ALA A 9 -59.49 14.70 -10.57
CA ALA A 9 -58.87 13.51 -9.96
C ALA A 9 -57.71 12.97 -10.80
N SER A 10 -57.63 13.28 -12.11
CA SER A 10 -56.57 12.81 -13.01
C SER A 10 -55.29 13.65 -12.96
N ALA A 11 -55.36 14.89 -12.46
CA ALA A 11 -54.19 15.79 -12.40
C ALA A 11 -53.33 15.61 -11.17
N PHE A 12 -53.80 14.85 -10.16
CA PHE A 12 -53.02 14.70 -8.90
C PHE A 12 -52.15 13.41 -8.85
N ALA A 13 -52.29 12.52 -9.84
CA ALA A 13 -51.55 11.24 -9.87
C ALA A 13 -50.15 11.31 -10.52
N LEU A 14 -49.72 12.47 -11.05
CA LEU A 14 -48.49 12.63 -11.82
C LEU A 14 -47.30 13.26 -11.05
N LEU A 15 -47.41 13.51 -9.75
CA LEU A 15 -46.36 14.17 -8.98
C LEU A 15 -45.57 13.25 -8.03
N LEU A 16 -45.69 11.93 -8.14
CA LEU A 16 -44.99 10.97 -7.28
C LEU A 16 -43.96 10.10 -8.00
N SER A 17 -43.47 10.51 -9.17
CA SER A 17 -42.27 9.91 -9.76
C SER A 17 -40.99 10.57 -9.15
N GLY A 18 -40.81 10.43 -7.85
CA GLY A 18 -39.53 10.67 -7.22
C GLY A 18 -38.54 9.62 -7.75
N CYS A 19 -37.57 10.04 -8.56
CA CYS A 19 -36.42 9.22 -8.91
C CYS A 19 -35.65 8.86 -7.63
N VAL A 20 -35.94 7.69 -7.07
CA VAL A 20 -35.07 7.09 -6.07
C VAL A 20 -33.84 6.58 -6.83
N THR A 21 -32.79 7.39 -6.82
CA THR A 21 -31.46 6.94 -7.26
C THR A 21 -30.98 5.98 -6.18
N GLN A 22 -31.15 4.68 -6.41
CA GLN A 22 -30.52 3.67 -5.56
C GLN A 22 -28.99 3.79 -5.71
N PRO A 23 -28.23 3.90 -4.61
CA PRO A 23 -26.79 3.77 -4.70
C PRO A 23 -26.46 2.35 -5.16
N SER A 24 -25.99 2.21 -6.38
CA SER A 24 -25.47 0.95 -6.88
C SER A 24 -24.10 0.69 -6.23
N VAL A 25 -24.08 -0.21 -5.26
CA VAL A 25 -22.82 -0.77 -4.75
C VAL A 25 -22.39 -1.84 -5.76
N GLY A 26 -21.61 -1.45 -6.75
CA GLY A 26 -20.95 -2.39 -7.65
C GLY A 26 -19.70 -2.93 -7.02
N ASN A 27 -19.56 -4.26 -6.90
CA ASN A 27 -18.25 -4.89 -6.69
C ASN A 27 -17.42 -4.61 -7.95
N THR A 28 -16.48 -3.68 -7.88
CA THR A 28 -15.48 -3.50 -8.92
C THR A 28 -14.44 -4.60 -8.77
N SER A 29 -14.63 -5.69 -9.50
CA SER A 29 -13.57 -6.67 -9.74
C SER A 29 -12.40 -5.97 -10.44
N ALA A 30 -11.18 -6.27 -10.05
CA ALA A 30 -9.98 -5.78 -10.70
C ALA A 30 -10.09 -5.99 -12.23
N GLY A 31 -10.16 -4.90 -12.99
CA GLY A 31 -10.28 -4.96 -14.46
C GLY A 31 -11.38 -4.10 -15.08
N SER A 32 -12.35 -3.58 -14.34
CA SER A 32 -13.31 -2.62 -14.90
C SER A 32 -12.82 -1.19 -14.63
N SER A 33 -12.15 -0.62 -15.61
CA SER A 33 -11.89 0.82 -15.73
C SER A 33 -13.19 1.58 -15.97
N GLY A 34 -14.14 1.46 -15.08
CA GLY A 34 -15.30 2.34 -14.99
C GLY A 34 -14.84 3.63 -14.35
N ASP A 35 -14.54 4.57 -15.17
CA ASP A 35 -14.35 6.02 -15.06
C ASP A 35 -14.86 6.68 -13.75
N MET A 36 -14.29 6.27 -12.62
CA MET A 36 -14.30 7.03 -11.39
C MET A 36 -12.85 7.40 -11.07
N SER A 37 -12.28 8.29 -11.90
CA SER A 37 -11.00 8.92 -11.61
C SER A 37 -11.17 9.79 -10.38
N THR A 38 -10.95 9.19 -9.21
CA THR A 38 -10.89 9.92 -7.96
C THR A 38 -9.55 10.66 -7.90
N MET A 39 -9.55 11.86 -7.32
CA MET A 39 -8.31 12.59 -7.04
C MET A 39 -7.48 11.89 -5.95
N GLN A 40 -8.06 10.92 -5.27
CA GLN A 40 -7.42 10.09 -4.25
C GLN A 40 -6.66 8.92 -4.88
N LEU A 41 -5.68 8.41 -4.15
CA LEU A 41 -4.97 7.19 -4.54
C LEU A 41 -5.90 5.98 -4.51
N SER A 42 -5.89 5.23 -5.61
CA SER A 42 -6.62 3.97 -5.76
C SER A 42 -5.73 2.76 -5.46
N GLY A 43 -6.35 1.58 -5.40
CA GLY A 43 -5.60 0.32 -5.30
C GLY A 43 -4.67 0.10 -6.48
N ASP A 44 -5.09 0.49 -7.68
CA ASP A 44 -4.31 0.34 -8.91
C ASP A 44 -3.08 1.26 -8.94
N ASP A 45 -3.20 2.47 -8.35
CA ASP A 45 -2.05 3.37 -8.19
C ASP A 45 -0.97 2.75 -7.31
N PHE A 46 -1.35 2.09 -6.20
CA PHE A 46 -0.43 1.36 -5.34
C PHE A 46 0.20 0.16 -6.06
N GLU A 47 -0.57 -0.53 -6.88
CA GLU A 47 -0.09 -1.67 -7.65
C GLU A 47 0.96 -1.21 -8.67
N LEU A 48 0.65 -0.17 -9.43
CA LEU A 48 1.56 0.43 -10.41
C LEU A 48 2.86 0.94 -9.75
N ALA A 49 2.74 1.61 -8.59
CA ALA A 49 3.92 2.08 -7.85
C ALA A 49 4.78 0.90 -7.38
N ALA A 50 4.16 -0.12 -6.77
CA ALA A 50 4.86 -1.31 -6.28
C ALA A 50 5.57 -2.06 -7.41
N GLU A 51 4.89 -2.32 -8.52
CA GLU A 51 5.48 -3.02 -9.68
C GLU A 51 6.65 -2.26 -10.28
N THR A 52 6.51 -0.95 -10.46
CA THR A 52 7.56 -0.10 -11.00
C THR A 52 8.81 -0.13 -10.12
N MET A 53 8.64 0.07 -8.81
CA MET A 53 9.75 0.12 -7.86
C MET A 53 10.42 -1.24 -7.70
N ILE A 54 9.66 -2.34 -7.68
CA ILE A 54 10.25 -3.68 -7.64
C ILE A 54 11.06 -3.97 -8.91
N LYS A 55 10.54 -3.61 -10.07
CA LYS A 55 11.27 -3.78 -11.32
C LYS A 55 12.59 -3.01 -11.29
N SER A 56 12.58 -1.78 -10.80
CA SER A 56 13.77 -0.95 -10.61
C SER A 56 14.76 -1.64 -9.66
N LEU A 57 14.32 -2.02 -8.46
CA LEU A 57 15.16 -2.69 -7.47
C LEU A 57 15.83 -3.97 -8.01
N LEU A 58 15.04 -4.84 -8.66
CA LEU A 58 15.54 -6.12 -9.16
C LEU A 58 16.46 -5.97 -10.38
N SER A 59 16.37 -4.83 -11.08
CA SER A 59 17.24 -4.49 -12.22
C SER A 59 18.51 -3.73 -11.79
N ASP A 60 18.57 -3.28 -10.55
CA ASP A 60 19.75 -2.59 -10.04
C ASP A 60 20.98 -3.53 -10.07
N PRO A 61 22.14 -3.07 -10.57
CA PRO A 61 23.34 -3.89 -10.68
C PRO A 61 23.78 -4.57 -9.38
N ALA A 62 23.52 -3.93 -8.24
CA ALA A 62 23.84 -4.48 -6.92
C ALA A 62 23.08 -5.79 -6.61
N PHE A 63 21.89 -5.95 -7.21
CA PHE A 63 21.02 -7.10 -6.96
C PHE A 63 20.82 -7.98 -8.21
N ALA A 64 20.86 -7.38 -9.40
CA ALA A 64 20.70 -8.13 -10.66
C ALA A 64 21.73 -9.24 -10.80
N ASN A 65 22.99 -8.96 -10.47
CA ASN A 65 24.15 -9.83 -10.61
C ASN A 65 24.45 -10.66 -9.35
N ALA A 66 23.55 -10.65 -8.33
CA ALA A 66 23.77 -11.42 -7.12
C ALA A 66 23.86 -12.94 -7.43
N PRO A 67 24.82 -13.67 -6.85
CA PRO A 67 24.95 -15.10 -7.07
C PRO A 67 23.67 -15.86 -6.71
N ALA A 68 23.33 -16.88 -7.51
CA ALA A 68 22.19 -17.72 -7.23
C ALA A 68 22.32 -18.40 -5.85
N GLY A 69 21.23 -18.43 -5.09
CA GLY A 69 21.18 -19.03 -3.76
C GLY A 69 21.65 -18.15 -2.61
N VAL A 70 22.29 -17.01 -2.88
CA VAL A 70 22.64 -16.03 -1.84
C VAL A 70 21.45 -15.05 -1.68
N ARG A 71 20.78 -15.13 -0.52
CA ARG A 71 19.64 -14.24 -0.20
C ARG A 71 20.08 -13.17 0.80
N LYS A 72 19.63 -11.96 0.57
CA LYS A 72 19.80 -10.85 1.52
C LYS A 72 18.64 -10.78 2.49
N VAL A 73 18.93 -10.61 3.76
CA VAL A 73 17.92 -10.48 4.82
C VAL A 73 17.47 -9.03 4.90
N VAL A 74 16.17 -8.80 4.79
CA VAL A 74 15.58 -7.45 4.80
C VAL A 74 14.60 -7.30 5.95
N ALA A 75 14.76 -6.23 6.72
CA ALA A 75 13.77 -5.75 7.67
C ALA A 75 12.88 -4.68 7.01
N ILE A 76 11.59 -4.68 7.34
CA ILE A 76 10.68 -3.63 6.89
C ILE A 76 10.78 -2.45 7.84
N GLY A 77 11.32 -1.36 7.32
CA GLY A 77 11.36 -0.05 7.97
C GLY A 77 10.03 0.69 7.84
N ARG A 78 9.99 1.90 8.36
CA ARG A 78 8.79 2.73 8.32
C ARG A 78 8.61 3.37 6.93
N VAL A 79 7.40 3.28 6.38
CA VAL A 79 6.95 4.13 5.26
C VAL A 79 6.13 5.28 5.85
N LYS A 80 6.67 6.49 5.77
CA LYS A 80 6.00 7.70 6.28
C LYS A 80 4.92 8.15 5.30
N ASN A 81 3.69 8.30 5.81
CA ASN A 81 2.65 9.00 5.08
C ASN A 81 2.74 10.50 5.35
N ASP A 82 3.07 11.29 4.34
CA ASP A 82 3.17 12.76 4.36
C ASP A 82 2.19 13.34 3.33
N THR A 83 0.96 12.86 3.38
CA THR A 83 -0.17 13.30 2.57
C THR A 83 -1.34 13.72 3.46
N ALA A 84 -2.33 14.40 2.90
CA ALA A 84 -3.58 14.71 3.59
C ALA A 84 -4.51 13.48 3.73
N LEU A 85 -4.20 12.37 3.06
CA LEU A 85 -5.03 11.17 3.03
C LEU A 85 -4.59 10.16 4.10
N ARG A 86 -5.56 9.40 4.62
CA ARG A 86 -5.26 8.20 5.39
C ARG A 86 -4.87 7.07 4.44
N ILE A 87 -3.57 6.79 4.35
CA ILE A 87 -3.02 5.76 3.46
C ILE A 87 -2.60 4.54 4.27
N ASP A 88 -3.04 3.37 3.84
CA ASP A 88 -2.55 2.09 4.34
C ASP A 88 -1.18 1.78 3.69
N THR A 89 -0.12 2.20 4.37
CA THR A 89 1.26 1.98 3.92
C THR A 89 1.68 0.51 4.01
N GLU A 90 1.03 -0.29 4.86
CA GLU A 90 1.31 -1.72 4.97
C GLU A 90 0.85 -2.47 3.72
N ARG A 91 -0.27 -2.06 3.11
CA ARG A 91 -0.74 -2.64 1.85
C ARG A 91 0.26 -2.44 0.71
N LEU A 92 0.88 -1.25 0.63
CA LEU A 92 1.94 -0.97 -0.34
C LEU A 92 3.17 -1.85 -0.08
N THR A 93 3.67 -1.84 1.14
CA THR A 93 4.85 -2.63 1.52
C THR A 93 4.62 -4.13 1.37
N ALA A 94 3.41 -4.64 1.67
CA ALA A 94 3.09 -6.05 1.51
C ALA A 94 3.22 -6.55 0.06
N LYS A 95 2.84 -5.73 -0.93
CA LYS A 95 3.03 -6.06 -2.35
C LYS A 95 4.52 -6.10 -2.72
N ILE A 96 5.26 -5.09 -2.31
CA ILE A 96 6.69 -4.97 -2.57
C ILE A 96 7.46 -6.14 -1.94
N THR A 97 7.20 -6.42 -0.68
CA THR A 97 7.90 -7.50 0.05
C THR A 97 7.57 -8.89 -0.48
N ARG A 98 6.33 -9.10 -0.95
CA ARG A 98 5.96 -10.34 -1.63
C ARG A 98 6.78 -10.53 -2.90
N ALA A 99 6.88 -9.51 -3.74
CA ALA A 99 7.65 -9.58 -4.97
C ALA A 99 9.16 -9.75 -4.71
N MET A 100 9.71 -9.04 -3.72
CA MET A 100 11.10 -9.23 -3.26
C MET A 100 11.37 -10.69 -2.87
N ARG A 101 10.51 -11.30 -2.06
CA ARG A 101 10.63 -12.70 -1.65
C ARG A 101 10.51 -13.66 -2.83
N GLN A 102 9.54 -13.40 -3.74
CA GLN A 102 9.33 -14.23 -4.93
C GLN A 102 10.50 -14.18 -5.91
N SER A 103 11.27 -13.08 -5.92
CA SER A 103 12.49 -12.99 -6.74
C SER A 103 13.58 -13.99 -6.35
N GLY A 104 13.49 -14.59 -5.17
CA GLY A 104 14.50 -15.50 -4.63
C GLY A 104 15.79 -14.80 -4.15
N LYS A 105 15.91 -13.48 -4.30
CA LYS A 105 17.09 -12.69 -3.93
C LYS A 105 17.03 -12.18 -2.49
N PHE A 106 15.82 -12.12 -1.92
CA PHE A 106 15.59 -11.56 -0.59
C PHE A 106 14.82 -12.54 0.30
N VAL A 107 15.08 -12.48 1.59
CA VAL A 107 14.28 -13.07 2.64
C VAL A 107 13.95 -11.98 3.66
N LEU A 108 12.72 -11.99 4.20
CA LEU A 108 12.30 -11.00 5.17
C LEU A 108 12.47 -11.54 6.58
N THR A 109 12.99 -10.69 7.48
CA THR A 109 12.92 -10.98 8.91
C THR A 109 11.65 -10.36 9.50
N THR A 110 11.05 -11.06 10.44
CA THR A 110 9.93 -10.58 11.28
C THR A 110 10.37 -10.39 12.74
N ALA A 111 11.61 -10.71 13.06
CA ALA A 111 12.16 -10.52 14.40
C ALA A 111 12.51 -9.06 14.70
N VAL A 112 12.68 -8.24 13.65
CA VAL A 112 12.93 -6.79 13.76
C VAL A 112 12.12 -6.10 12.67
N ALA A 113 11.22 -5.20 13.04
CA ALA A 113 10.46 -4.39 12.10
C ALA A 113 10.07 -3.06 12.73
N ALA A 114 10.05 -1.99 11.92
CA ALA A 114 9.61 -0.66 12.35
C ALA A 114 8.33 -0.18 11.65
N GLY A 115 7.92 -0.85 10.57
CA GLY A 115 6.77 -0.48 9.74
C GLY A 115 6.07 -1.65 9.08
N GLY A 116 6.47 -2.89 9.42
CA GLY A 116 5.82 -4.12 8.98
C GLY A 116 5.38 -4.97 10.16
N ALA A 117 4.84 -6.16 9.87
CA ALA A 117 4.47 -7.09 10.92
C ALA A 117 5.70 -7.58 11.68
N LEU A 118 5.80 -7.21 12.94
CA LEU A 118 6.69 -7.82 13.90
C LEU A 118 6.02 -9.08 14.45
N ASP A 119 6.73 -10.19 14.43
CA ASP A 119 6.27 -11.43 15.05
C ASP A 119 6.98 -11.62 16.39
N SER A 120 6.31 -11.18 17.47
CA SER A 120 6.82 -11.30 18.84
C SER A 120 7.07 -12.76 19.24
N MET A 121 6.37 -13.71 18.63
CA MET A 121 6.56 -15.15 18.92
C MET A 121 8.00 -15.59 18.75
N SER A 122 8.76 -14.92 17.89
CA SER A 122 10.19 -15.20 17.73
C SER A 122 11.03 -14.87 18.97
N GLU A 123 10.55 -13.92 19.80
CA GLU A 123 11.12 -13.57 21.12
C GLU A 123 10.49 -14.40 22.21
N ASP A 124 9.16 -14.50 22.26
CA ASP A 124 8.39 -15.20 23.28
C ASP A 124 8.84 -16.65 23.45
N VAL A 125 9.04 -17.39 22.35
CA VAL A 125 9.54 -18.78 22.41
C VAL A 125 10.94 -18.90 22.98
N ARG A 126 11.72 -17.82 23.00
CA ARG A 126 13.08 -17.80 23.59
C ARG A 126 13.07 -17.56 25.08
N GLU A 127 12.01 -16.97 25.61
CA GLU A 127 11.77 -16.81 27.04
C GLU A 127 11.48 -18.16 27.72
N LEU A 128 11.06 -19.18 26.93
CA LEU A 128 10.85 -20.54 27.41
C LEU A 128 12.14 -21.30 27.74
N ARG A 129 13.31 -20.69 27.51
CA ARG A 129 14.57 -21.22 28.02
C ARG A 129 14.54 -21.17 29.53
N ASP A 130 14.89 -22.11 30.23
CA ASP A 130 14.82 -22.16 31.69
C ASP A 130 13.42 -22.45 32.27
N ASN A 131 12.43 -22.79 31.43
CA ASN A 131 11.12 -23.28 31.85
C ASN A 131 11.05 -24.79 31.67
N ASP A 132 10.95 -25.52 32.80
CA ASP A 132 11.02 -26.99 32.89
C ASP A 132 9.85 -27.71 32.19
N GLU A 133 8.74 -27.01 31.95
CA GLU A 133 7.59 -27.56 31.24
C GLU A 133 7.87 -27.80 29.75
N PHE A 134 8.91 -27.14 29.20
CA PHE A 134 9.27 -27.23 27.78
C PHE A 134 10.55 -28.02 27.55
N ASN A 135 10.54 -28.83 26.50
CA ASN A 135 11.73 -29.56 26.09
C ASN A 135 12.84 -28.62 25.61
N GLN A 136 13.83 -28.39 26.44
CA GLN A 136 14.93 -27.45 26.18
C GLN A 136 15.75 -27.76 24.92
N LYS A 137 15.72 -29.00 24.40
CA LYS A 137 16.39 -29.37 23.18
C LYS A 137 15.72 -28.81 21.90
N THR A 138 14.41 -28.49 21.99
CA THR A 138 13.62 -27.98 20.86
C THR A 138 13.55 -26.46 20.82
N ILE A 139 13.92 -25.77 21.92
CA ILE A 139 13.88 -24.31 21.99
C ILE A 139 15.06 -23.72 21.20
N ALA A 140 14.79 -22.63 20.48
CA ALA A 140 15.81 -21.91 19.73
C ALA A 140 16.96 -21.44 20.65
N LYS A 141 18.18 -21.81 20.28
CA LYS A 141 19.38 -21.45 21.08
C LYS A 141 19.68 -19.97 20.99
N LYS A 142 20.55 -19.47 21.90
CA LYS A 142 21.09 -18.11 21.79
C LYS A 142 21.87 -17.98 20.49
N ASN A 143 21.92 -16.76 19.93
CA ASN A 143 22.64 -16.42 18.70
C ASN A 143 22.14 -17.15 17.44
N THR A 144 20.86 -17.49 17.37
CA THR A 144 20.26 -18.12 16.18
C THR A 144 19.40 -17.18 15.34
N LEU A 145 19.09 -15.98 15.83
CA LEU A 145 18.44 -14.95 15.01
C LEU A 145 19.43 -14.38 14.01
N VAL A 146 19.00 -14.29 12.75
CA VAL A 146 19.79 -13.67 11.70
C VAL A 146 19.49 -12.19 11.66
N ALA A 147 20.51 -11.35 11.82
CA ALA A 147 20.35 -9.90 11.70
C ALA A 147 20.04 -9.52 10.24
N PRO A 148 19.21 -8.50 10.00
CA PRO A 148 18.97 -8.02 8.65
C PRO A 148 20.20 -7.33 8.06
N ASP A 149 20.46 -7.61 6.77
CA ASP A 149 21.46 -6.91 5.98
C ASP A 149 20.96 -5.50 5.61
N PHE A 150 19.65 -5.41 5.27
CA PHE A 150 19.03 -4.19 4.76
C PHE A 150 17.75 -3.83 5.49
N SER A 151 17.43 -2.52 5.47
CA SER A 151 16.12 -1.98 5.82
C SER A 151 15.46 -1.39 4.58
N LEU A 152 14.20 -1.78 4.29
CA LEU A 152 13.34 -1.14 3.31
C LEU A 152 12.49 -0.09 4.01
N SER A 153 12.70 1.18 3.69
CA SER A 153 11.93 2.31 4.23
C SER A 153 11.44 3.21 3.11
N GLY A 154 10.58 4.17 3.41
CA GLY A 154 10.09 5.08 2.38
C GLY A 154 9.26 6.23 2.89
N LYS A 155 8.71 6.98 1.92
CA LYS A 155 7.86 8.13 2.17
C LYS A 155 6.85 8.29 1.03
N ILE A 156 5.61 8.64 1.37
CA ILE A 156 4.61 9.07 0.40
C ILE A 156 4.37 10.56 0.64
N ARG A 157 4.51 11.39 -0.41
CA ARG A 157 4.24 12.83 -0.39
C ARG A 157 3.08 13.14 -1.31
N GLN A 158 2.42 14.27 -1.06
CA GLN A 158 1.36 14.82 -1.90
C GLN A 158 1.62 16.31 -2.13
N ASP A 159 1.57 16.71 -3.39
CA ASP A 159 1.62 18.11 -3.81
C ASP A 159 0.33 18.47 -4.57
N ASN A 160 -0.22 19.65 -4.28
CA ASN A 160 -1.44 20.15 -4.90
C ASN A 160 -1.10 21.40 -5.71
N ILE A 161 -1.34 21.36 -7.02
CA ILE A 161 -0.96 22.42 -7.96
C ILE A 161 -2.20 22.89 -8.71
N GLN A 162 -2.40 24.20 -8.79
CA GLN A 162 -3.46 24.79 -9.60
C GLN A 162 -3.00 25.00 -11.03
N VAL A 163 -3.74 24.41 -12.00
CA VAL A 163 -3.40 24.49 -13.43
C VAL A 163 -4.67 24.81 -14.22
N GLY A 164 -4.75 26.04 -14.77
CA GLY A 164 -5.84 26.43 -15.67
C GLY A 164 -7.25 26.23 -15.08
N GLY A 165 -7.46 26.58 -13.81
CA GLY A 165 -8.75 26.42 -13.10
C GLY A 165 -9.07 24.97 -12.69
N LYS A 166 -8.14 24.05 -12.86
CA LYS A 166 -8.19 22.67 -12.38
C LYS A 166 -7.16 22.47 -11.28
N THR A 167 -7.41 21.48 -10.41
CA THR A 167 -6.43 21.05 -9.42
C THR A 167 -5.74 19.79 -9.94
N ARG A 168 -4.41 19.83 -9.96
CA ARG A 168 -3.57 18.65 -10.17
C ARG A 168 -3.01 18.20 -8.83
N VAL A 169 -3.23 16.95 -8.46
CA VAL A 169 -2.64 16.32 -7.29
C VAL A 169 -1.55 15.37 -7.76
N GLU A 170 -0.37 15.53 -7.22
CA GLU A 170 0.79 14.71 -7.50
C GLU A 170 1.16 13.92 -6.24
N TYR A 171 1.28 12.61 -6.37
CA TYR A 171 1.71 11.73 -5.32
C TYR A 171 3.07 11.14 -5.66
N PHE A 172 4.00 11.21 -4.71
CA PHE A 172 5.37 10.71 -4.86
C PHE A 172 5.58 9.57 -3.88
N PHE A 173 5.88 8.40 -4.42
CA PHE A 173 6.20 7.19 -3.67
C PHE A 173 7.71 6.99 -3.70
N LEU A 174 8.40 7.37 -2.63
CA LEU A 174 9.82 7.15 -2.46
C LEU A 174 10.05 5.88 -1.65
N LEU A 175 10.91 4.99 -2.14
CA LEU A 175 11.43 3.85 -1.38
C LEU A 175 12.95 3.85 -1.40
N ARG A 176 13.54 3.36 -0.30
CA ARG A 176 14.97 3.27 -0.12
C ARG A 176 15.34 1.94 0.55
N LEU A 177 16.36 1.29 0.03
CA LEU A 177 16.99 0.13 0.64
C LEU A 177 18.33 0.55 1.22
N THR A 178 18.44 0.51 2.54
CA THR A 178 19.63 0.93 3.30
C THR A 178 20.36 -0.30 3.83
N ASP A 179 21.65 -0.39 3.58
CA ASP A 179 22.53 -1.36 4.22
C ASP A 179 22.69 -1.00 5.72
N LEU A 180 22.35 -1.93 6.58
CA LEU A 180 22.31 -1.68 8.02
C LEU A 180 23.71 -1.75 8.68
N ASN A 181 24.70 -2.32 8.02
CA ASN A 181 26.07 -2.34 8.54
C ASN A 181 26.79 -1.00 8.29
N SER A 182 26.58 -0.43 7.10
CA SER A 182 27.27 0.81 6.69
C SER A 182 26.40 2.06 6.83
N GLY A 183 25.08 1.94 6.90
CA GLY A 183 24.13 3.05 6.84
C GLY A 183 23.98 3.65 5.45
N LEU A 184 24.54 3.05 4.40
CA LEU A 184 24.50 3.56 3.03
C LEU A 184 23.20 3.15 2.33
N ALA A 185 22.63 4.08 1.55
CA ALA A 185 21.54 3.76 0.64
C ALA A 185 22.10 2.99 -0.58
N TYR A 186 21.74 1.73 -0.69
CA TYR A 186 22.15 0.87 -1.80
C TYR A 186 21.24 1.00 -3.01
N TRP A 187 19.98 1.32 -2.78
CA TRP A 187 19.00 1.57 -3.82
C TRP A 187 17.97 2.59 -3.31
N GLU A 188 17.54 3.45 -4.19
CA GLU A 188 16.45 4.39 -3.98
C GLU A 188 15.75 4.63 -5.30
N ASP A 189 14.42 4.68 -5.27
CA ASP A 189 13.62 5.05 -6.44
C ASP A 189 12.35 5.77 -6.02
N GLU A 190 11.83 6.60 -6.93
CA GLU A 190 10.62 7.37 -6.73
C GLU A 190 9.65 7.15 -7.90
N LYS A 191 8.41 6.83 -7.57
CA LYS A 191 7.31 6.77 -8.54
C LYS A 191 6.35 7.93 -8.33
N GLU A 192 6.18 8.74 -9.36
CA GLU A 192 5.19 9.80 -9.41
C GLU A 192 3.88 9.30 -10.02
N ILE A 193 2.75 9.69 -9.41
CA ILE A 193 1.38 9.48 -9.92
C ILE A 193 0.66 10.82 -9.92
N LYS A 194 0.14 11.23 -11.10
CA LYS A 194 -0.57 12.50 -11.30
C LYS A 194 -2.06 12.26 -11.50
N LYS A 195 -2.87 13.03 -10.78
CA LYS A 195 -4.32 13.07 -10.91
C LYS A 195 -4.74 14.49 -11.28
N LEU A 196 -5.60 14.65 -12.27
CA LEU A 196 -6.14 15.94 -12.69
C LEU A 196 -7.66 15.95 -12.56
N GLY A 197 -8.20 16.89 -11.83
CA GLY A 197 -9.64 17.03 -11.63
C GLY A 197 -10.10 18.46 -11.53
N SER A 198 -11.41 18.64 -11.48
CA SER A 198 -12.00 19.94 -11.22
C SER A 198 -11.73 20.37 -9.78
N SER A 199 -11.55 21.68 -9.54
CA SER A 199 -11.38 22.20 -8.18
C SER A 199 -12.56 21.92 -7.23
N LYS A 200 -13.73 21.53 -7.79
CA LYS A 200 -14.92 21.13 -7.03
C LYS A 200 -14.92 19.64 -6.62
N SER A 201 -14.02 18.83 -7.18
CA SER A 201 -13.93 17.39 -6.90
C SER A 201 -12.87 17.04 -5.85
N VAL A 202 -12.22 18.02 -5.25
CA VAL A 202 -11.24 17.84 -4.18
C VAL A 202 -11.97 18.04 -2.84
N SER A 203 -12.35 16.94 -2.19
CA SER A 203 -12.73 16.95 -0.78
C SER A 203 -11.47 16.68 0.06
N TRP A 204 -11.19 17.56 0.96
CA TRP A 204 -10.10 17.46 1.94
C TRP A 204 -10.54 16.60 3.13
#